data_4937db1e8f3f49dda98df270b8c45749
#
_entry.id   4937db1e8f3f49dda98df270b8c45749
#
_cell.length_a   1.000
_cell.length_b   1.000
_cell.length_c   1.000
_cell.angle_alpha   90.00
_cell.angle_beta   90.00
_cell.angle_gamma   90.00
#
_symmetry.space_group_name_H-M   'P 1'
#
loop_
_entity.id
_entity.type
_entity.pdbx_description
1 polymer ?
#
loop_
_entity_poly.entity_id
_entity_poly.type
_entity_poly.pdbx_seq_one_letter_code
_entity_poly.pdbx_strand_id
1 'polypeptide(L)'
;LYPAKVFVERESLGLKTGWINSNEFVHSTPKDFGKNSVLCVACHAGNTPETVAAAKLGKESGAAVVLLTYQEESEIAAFADYLLLYSFDSSSSAHTGDMDYYAGEKTQCALQLAVELVNDTEGYAHYDAFYQGVERIGGIIRKAREQVAARATAFAQEYKNDSFLYTMGSGASWASAYMESICIFMEMQWIHSACIHTGEYFHGPFEVTDCNAGFVVQIAEGSDRELDERCLRFLQKYAKRFEVLDAKELGLSTIDPSVVDYFNHSLFNNVYPIYNAALAEARQHPLSTRRYMWKVEY
;
A
#
# COMPACT_ATOMS: atom_id res chain seq x y z
N LEU A 1 0.99 6.63 -1.55
CA LEU A 1 2.12 7.56 -1.49
C LEU A 1 3.42 6.91 -1.01
N TYR A 2 3.38 5.97 -0.05
CA TYR A 2 4.60 5.38 0.53
C TYR A 2 5.56 4.73 -0.50
N PRO A 3 5.11 3.93 -1.49
CA PRO A 3 6.01 3.41 -2.53
C PRO A 3 6.70 4.50 -3.35
N ALA A 4 6.00 5.61 -3.63
CA ALA A 4 6.57 6.76 -4.31
C ALA A 4 7.69 7.43 -3.48
N LYS A 5 7.46 7.55 -2.15
CA LYS A 5 8.49 8.04 -1.22
C LYS A 5 9.73 7.13 -1.23
N VAL A 6 9.54 5.81 -1.16
CA VAL A 6 10.65 4.84 -1.21
C VAL A 6 11.42 4.95 -2.53
N PHE A 7 10.72 5.13 -3.65
CA PHE A 7 11.34 5.35 -4.95
C PHE A 7 12.24 6.59 -4.95
N VAL A 8 11.71 7.75 -4.54
CA VAL A 8 12.50 9.00 -4.49
C VAL A 8 13.72 8.87 -3.58
N GLU A 9 13.58 8.22 -2.42
CA GLU A 9 14.70 8.01 -1.48
C GLU A 9 15.82 7.14 -2.06
N ARG A 10 15.47 6.19 -2.94
CA ARG A 10 16.46 5.25 -3.49
C ARG A 10 17.08 5.75 -4.80
N GLU A 11 16.32 6.49 -5.59
CA GLU A 11 16.70 6.83 -6.96
C GLU A 11 17.12 8.28 -7.16
N SER A 12 16.82 9.19 -6.22
CA SER A 12 17.16 10.61 -6.34
C SER A 12 18.31 10.99 -5.39
N LEU A 13 19.23 11.78 -5.91
CA LEU A 13 20.31 12.41 -5.12
C LEU A 13 19.95 13.84 -4.69
N GLY A 14 19.09 14.53 -5.47
CA GLY A 14 18.76 15.94 -5.28
C GLY A 14 17.44 16.17 -4.55
N LEU A 15 16.44 15.30 -4.75
CA LEU A 15 15.12 15.44 -4.13
C LEU A 15 15.12 14.88 -2.71
N LYS A 16 14.62 15.68 -1.77
CA LYS A 16 14.32 15.21 -0.42
C LYS A 16 12.82 14.85 -0.35
N THR A 17 12.52 13.76 0.32
CA THR A 17 11.13 13.34 0.50
C THR A 17 10.80 13.11 1.97
N GLY A 18 9.51 13.23 2.32
CA GLY A 18 8.95 12.92 3.62
C GLY A 18 7.59 12.25 3.46
N TRP A 19 7.21 11.46 4.44
CA TRP A 19 5.89 10.85 4.52
C TRP A 19 5.33 11.09 5.92
N ILE A 20 4.25 11.88 5.98
CA ILE A 20 3.62 12.32 7.21
C ILE A 20 2.11 12.19 7.01
N ASN A 21 1.36 11.74 8.03
CA ASN A 21 -0.10 11.79 7.91
C ASN A 21 -0.61 13.22 7.93
N SER A 22 -1.78 13.45 7.33
CA SER A 22 -2.29 14.81 7.10
C SER A 22 -2.49 15.60 8.40
N ASN A 23 -2.97 14.95 9.46
CA ASN A 23 -3.23 15.64 10.72
C ASN A 23 -1.92 16.04 11.42
N GLU A 24 -0.94 15.15 11.46
CA GLU A 24 0.39 15.47 11.99
C GLU A 24 1.06 16.59 11.18
N PHE A 25 0.94 16.56 9.86
CA PHE A 25 1.49 17.61 8.99
C PHE A 25 0.91 18.99 9.34
N VAL A 26 -0.39 19.10 9.57
CA VAL A 26 -1.04 20.37 9.94
C VAL A 26 -0.55 20.88 11.28
N HIS A 27 -0.33 20.01 12.26
CA HIS A 27 0.08 20.41 13.62
C HIS A 27 1.60 20.52 13.81
N SER A 28 2.38 19.86 12.96
CA SER A 28 3.85 19.80 13.06
C SER A 28 4.51 19.85 11.67
N THR A 29 4.23 20.95 10.95
CA THR A 29 4.77 21.18 9.62
C THR A 29 6.30 21.25 9.66
N PRO A 30 7.04 20.51 8.79
CA PRO A 30 8.49 20.63 8.69
C PRO A 30 8.94 22.05 8.40
N LYS A 31 10.00 22.50 9.05
CA LYS A 31 10.49 23.90 8.95
C LYS A 31 10.99 24.30 7.56
N ASP A 32 11.44 23.33 6.79
CA ASP A 32 11.94 23.50 5.42
C ASP A 32 10.82 23.36 4.35
N PHE A 33 9.58 23.08 4.77
CA PHE A 33 8.44 23.02 3.90
C PHE A 33 7.98 24.43 3.46
N GLY A 34 7.71 24.61 2.16
CA GLY A 34 7.25 25.88 1.60
C GLY A 34 7.36 25.95 0.08
N LYS A 35 7.68 27.13 -0.44
CA LYS A 35 7.68 27.46 -1.89
C LYS A 35 8.53 26.57 -2.79
N ASN A 36 9.50 25.85 -2.23
CA ASN A 36 10.35 24.91 -2.96
C ASN A 36 9.92 23.46 -2.73
N SER A 37 8.72 23.24 -2.21
CA SER A 37 8.18 21.93 -1.89
C SER A 37 7.04 21.56 -2.84
N VAL A 38 6.89 20.26 -3.08
CA VAL A 38 5.70 19.66 -3.68
C VAL A 38 4.98 18.86 -2.60
N LEU A 39 3.73 19.20 -2.32
CA LEU A 39 2.87 18.45 -1.42
C LEU A 39 1.96 17.52 -2.21
N CYS A 40 2.22 16.21 -2.13
CA CYS A 40 1.34 15.19 -2.69
C CYS A 40 0.35 14.74 -1.62
N VAL A 41 -0.93 15.00 -1.81
CA VAL A 41 -2.03 14.53 -0.96
C VAL A 41 -2.88 13.51 -1.69
N ALA A 42 -3.32 12.47 -0.99
CA ALA A 42 -4.24 11.47 -1.53
C ALA A 42 -5.52 11.47 -0.69
N CYS A 43 -6.63 11.86 -1.30
CA CYS A 43 -7.94 11.88 -0.67
C CYS A 43 -8.96 11.23 -1.59
N HIS A 44 -9.46 10.04 -1.21
CA HIS A 44 -10.29 9.22 -2.08
C HIS A 44 -11.51 10.00 -2.61
N ALA A 45 -12.39 10.43 -1.72
CA ALA A 45 -13.58 11.20 -2.06
C ALA A 45 -13.38 12.74 -1.98
N GLY A 46 -12.17 13.20 -1.64
CA GLY A 46 -11.81 14.60 -1.63
C GLY A 46 -12.40 15.44 -0.47
N ASN A 47 -12.85 14.81 0.61
CA ASN A 47 -13.56 15.48 1.72
C ASN A 47 -13.08 15.06 3.12
N THR A 48 -11.95 14.38 3.25
CA THR A 48 -11.38 14.04 4.56
C THR A 48 -10.84 15.32 5.22
N PRO A 49 -11.39 15.76 6.37
CA PRO A 49 -11.12 17.09 6.93
C PRO A 49 -9.63 17.40 7.13
N GLU A 50 -8.88 16.44 7.67
CA GLU A 50 -7.44 16.60 7.91
C GLU A 50 -6.65 16.73 6.60
N THR A 51 -7.07 16.02 5.55
CA THR A 51 -6.41 16.07 4.25
C THR A 51 -6.75 17.37 3.51
N VAL A 52 -7.97 17.88 3.67
CA VAL A 52 -8.37 19.20 3.17
C VAL A 52 -7.55 20.30 3.87
N ALA A 53 -7.42 20.22 5.20
CA ALA A 53 -6.62 21.17 5.98
C ALA A 53 -5.13 21.13 5.56
N ALA A 54 -4.57 19.95 5.31
CA ALA A 54 -3.20 19.80 4.83
C ALA A 54 -2.99 20.42 3.44
N ALA A 55 -3.92 20.20 2.50
CA ALA A 55 -3.86 20.79 1.17
C ALA A 55 -3.93 22.34 1.23
N LYS A 56 -4.83 22.86 2.05
CA LYS A 56 -4.97 24.31 2.29
C LYS A 56 -3.67 24.91 2.84
N LEU A 57 -3.09 24.28 3.88
CA LEU A 57 -1.83 24.71 4.47
C LEU A 57 -0.69 24.66 3.45
N GLY A 58 -0.62 23.63 2.61
CA GLY A 58 0.34 23.52 1.51
C GLY A 58 0.25 24.70 0.56
N LYS A 59 -0.95 25.03 0.13
CA LYS A 59 -1.24 26.19 -0.74
C LYS A 59 -0.83 27.52 -0.09
N GLU A 60 -1.21 27.73 1.16
CA GLU A 60 -0.87 28.94 1.92
C GLU A 60 0.64 29.08 2.16
N SER A 61 1.36 27.97 2.25
CA SER A 61 2.83 27.94 2.39
C SER A 61 3.57 28.19 1.07
N GLY A 62 2.84 28.28 -0.05
CA GLY A 62 3.40 28.51 -1.38
C GLY A 62 3.99 27.26 -2.03
N ALA A 63 3.74 26.07 -1.50
CA ALA A 63 4.10 24.79 -2.12
C ALA A 63 3.19 24.49 -3.32
N ALA A 64 3.70 23.71 -4.28
CA ALA A 64 2.86 23.11 -5.31
C ALA A 64 2.07 21.94 -4.70
N VAL A 65 0.74 21.96 -4.85
CA VAL A 65 -0.14 20.95 -4.29
C VAL A 65 -0.64 20.01 -5.39
N VAL A 66 -0.29 18.72 -5.29
CA VAL A 66 -0.74 17.66 -6.19
C VAL A 66 -1.75 16.79 -5.45
N LEU A 67 -2.97 16.72 -5.95
CA LEU A 67 -4.05 15.92 -5.39
C LEU A 67 -4.27 14.64 -6.20
N LEU A 68 -4.22 13.49 -5.51
CA LEU A 68 -4.67 12.20 -6.03
C LEU A 68 -6.07 11.91 -5.50
N THR A 69 -7.05 11.80 -6.39
CA THR A 69 -8.46 11.55 -6.07
C THR A 69 -9.15 10.85 -7.24
N TYR A 70 -10.32 10.23 -7.00
CA TYR A 70 -11.20 9.84 -8.10
C TYR A 70 -12.27 10.89 -8.38
N GLN A 71 -12.39 11.90 -7.50
CA GLN A 71 -13.45 12.91 -7.53
C GLN A 71 -12.88 14.26 -7.97
N GLU A 72 -13.13 14.64 -9.21
CA GLU A 72 -12.65 15.88 -9.79
C GLU A 72 -13.24 17.11 -9.07
N GLU A 73 -14.56 17.10 -8.85
CA GLU A 73 -15.28 18.14 -8.12
C GLU A 73 -15.36 17.78 -6.64
N SER A 74 -14.42 18.26 -5.84
CA SER A 74 -14.36 17.98 -4.41
C SER A 74 -13.82 19.18 -3.63
N GLU A 75 -14.08 19.20 -2.31
CA GLU A 75 -13.65 20.30 -1.44
C GLU A 75 -12.14 20.56 -1.51
N ILE A 76 -11.35 19.48 -1.48
CA ILE A 76 -9.89 19.59 -1.51
C ILE A 76 -9.35 20.07 -2.87
N ALA A 77 -10.08 19.85 -3.97
CA ALA A 77 -9.67 20.25 -5.31
C ALA A 77 -9.47 21.77 -5.43
N ALA A 78 -10.17 22.56 -4.63
CA ALA A 78 -10.01 24.02 -4.59
C ALA A 78 -8.59 24.47 -4.14
N PHE A 79 -7.84 23.60 -3.47
CA PHE A 79 -6.49 23.88 -2.98
C PHE A 79 -5.40 23.22 -3.83
N ALA A 80 -5.75 22.39 -4.81
CA ALA A 80 -4.80 21.72 -5.66
C ALA A 80 -4.33 22.59 -6.83
N ASP A 81 -3.06 22.53 -7.17
CA ASP A 81 -2.50 23.07 -8.40
C ASP A 81 -2.57 22.05 -9.54
N TYR A 82 -2.48 20.76 -9.19
CA TYR A 82 -2.53 19.63 -10.13
C TYR A 82 -3.44 18.53 -9.60
N LEU A 83 -4.29 17.99 -10.48
CA LEU A 83 -5.16 16.87 -10.20
C LEU A 83 -4.64 15.62 -10.92
N LEU A 84 -4.40 14.55 -10.16
CA LEU A 84 -4.17 13.22 -10.67
C LEU A 84 -5.41 12.38 -10.39
N LEU A 85 -6.23 12.20 -11.42
CA LEU A 85 -7.46 11.42 -11.33
C LEU A 85 -7.16 9.95 -11.61
N TYR A 86 -7.62 9.08 -10.72
CA TYR A 86 -7.60 7.63 -10.94
C TYR A 86 -9.02 7.07 -11.08
N SER A 87 -9.15 5.98 -11.83
CA SER A 87 -10.43 5.32 -12.02
C SER A 87 -10.86 4.60 -10.74
N PHE A 88 -12.13 4.76 -10.38
CA PHE A 88 -12.74 4.03 -9.27
C PHE A 88 -14.17 3.65 -9.64
N ASP A 89 -14.45 2.36 -9.68
CA ASP A 89 -15.80 1.85 -9.87
C ASP A 89 -16.40 1.42 -8.53
N SER A 90 -17.30 2.23 -8.02
CA SER A 90 -18.02 1.96 -6.77
C SER A 90 -19.03 0.82 -6.86
N SER A 91 -19.43 0.43 -8.09
CA SER A 91 -20.43 -0.62 -8.32
C SER A 91 -19.81 -2.02 -8.32
N SER A 92 -18.54 -2.14 -8.64
CA SER A 92 -17.81 -3.37 -8.36
C SER A 92 -17.60 -3.41 -6.84
N SER A 93 -18.01 -4.49 -6.20
CA SER A 93 -17.42 -4.81 -4.89
C SER A 93 -15.93 -4.76 -5.16
N ALA A 94 -15.29 -3.69 -4.77
CA ALA A 94 -14.04 -3.13 -5.32
C ALA A 94 -12.84 -4.09 -5.40
N HIS A 95 -13.08 -5.36 -5.31
CA HIS A 95 -12.05 -6.32 -5.01
C HIS A 95 -12.15 -7.60 -5.84
N THR A 96 -13.17 -7.76 -6.67
CA THR A 96 -13.38 -8.97 -7.46
C THR A 96 -13.61 -8.74 -8.96
N GLY A 97 -13.68 -7.48 -9.40
CA GLY A 97 -13.95 -7.15 -10.81
C GLY A 97 -12.75 -7.40 -11.74
N ASP A 98 -13.04 -7.64 -13.01
CA ASP A 98 -12.08 -7.78 -14.12
C ASP A 98 -11.43 -6.45 -14.53
N MET A 99 -11.44 -5.44 -13.67
CA MET A 99 -10.81 -4.18 -14.00
C MET A 99 -9.31 -4.37 -14.23
N ASP A 100 -8.82 -3.77 -15.27
CA ASP A 100 -7.40 -3.53 -15.45
C ASP A 100 -6.97 -2.49 -14.41
N TYR A 101 -6.81 -2.93 -13.19
CA TYR A 101 -6.55 -2.12 -11.99
C TYR A 101 -5.34 -1.22 -12.12
N TYR A 102 -4.59 -1.44 -13.19
CA TYR A 102 -3.26 -0.95 -13.25
C TYR A 102 -3.16 0.46 -13.81
N ALA A 103 -3.94 0.80 -14.82
CA ALA A 103 -3.82 2.09 -15.49
C ALA A 103 -4.39 3.28 -14.68
N GLY A 104 -5.19 3.02 -13.65
CA GLY A 104 -5.85 4.05 -12.86
C GLY A 104 -5.73 3.91 -11.36
N GLU A 105 -4.91 2.98 -10.86
CA GLU A 105 -4.78 2.78 -9.43
C GLU A 105 -3.99 3.92 -8.79
N LYS A 106 -4.53 4.47 -7.69
CA LYS A 106 -3.96 5.64 -6.99
C LYS A 106 -2.48 5.50 -6.60
N THR A 107 -2.06 4.28 -6.22
CA THR A 107 -0.66 4.02 -5.86
C THR A 107 0.25 4.10 -7.05
N GLN A 108 -0.22 3.60 -8.19
CA GLN A 108 0.52 3.66 -9.44
C GLN A 108 0.64 5.09 -9.96
N CYS A 109 -0.42 5.88 -9.87
CA CYS A 109 -0.36 7.31 -10.21
C CYS A 109 0.69 8.06 -9.37
N ALA A 110 0.74 7.78 -8.06
CA ALA A 110 1.74 8.38 -7.17
C ALA A 110 3.17 7.96 -7.51
N LEU A 111 3.37 6.68 -7.84
CA LEU A 111 4.68 6.15 -8.20
C LEU A 111 5.16 6.70 -9.55
N GLN A 112 4.29 6.75 -10.57
CA GLN A 112 4.61 7.37 -11.86
C GLN A 112 4.97 8.85 -11.70
N LEU A 113 4.21 9.61 -10.90
CA LEU A 113 4.56 10.99 -10.60
C LEU A 113 5.99 11.11 -10.02
N ALA A 114 6.36 10.22 -9.10
CA ALA A 114 7.70 10.22 -8.53
C ALA A 114 8.78 9.88 -9.57
N VAL A 115 8.50 8.93 -10.46
CA VAL A 115 9.41 8.56 -11.56
C VAL A 115 9.60 9.74 -12.53
N GLU A 116 8.51 10.41 -12.91
CA GLU A 116 8.59 11.60 -13.78
C GLU A 116 9.38 12.74 -13.13
N LEU A 117 9.15 13.00 -11.84
CA LEU A 117 9.88 14.03 -11.12
C LEU A 117 11.39 13.75 -11.05
N VAL A 118 11.79 12.52 -10.77
CA VAL A 118 13.21 12.14 -10.77
C VAL A 118 13.78 12.19 -12.18
N ASN A 119 13.06 11.68 -13.17
CA ASN A 119 13.52 11.70 -14.55
C ASN A 119 13.71 13.11 -15.10
N ASP A 120 12.77 14.03 -14.82
CA ASP A 120 12.83 15.42 -15.27
C ASP A 120 13.94 16.22 -14.59
N THR A 121 14.23 15.93 -13.32
CA THR A 121 15.21 16.71 -12.54
C THR A 121 16.62 16.20 -12.67
N GLU A 122 16.82 14.89 -12.76
CA GLU A 122 18.14 14.26 -12.65
C GLU A 122 18.42 13.24 -13.78
N GLY A 123 17.39 12.82 -14.50
CA GLY A 123 17.43 11.68 -15.40
C GLY A 123 17.33 10.36 -14.62
N TYR A 124 16.51 9.43 -15.11
CA TYR A 124 16.35 8.12 -14.49
C TYR A 124 16.84 7.02 -15.43
N ALA A 125 17.94 6.38 -15.09
CA ALA A 125 18.60 5.40 -15.94
C ALA A 125 17.72 4.19 -16.33
N HIS A 126 16.73 3.85 -15.48
CA HIS A 126 15.84 2.70 -15.68
C HIS A 126 14.42 3.10 -16.10
N TYR A 127 14.25 4.30 -16.66
CA TYR A 127 12.95 4.86 -17.03
C TYR A 127 12.17 3.94 -17.97
N ASP A 128 12.79 3.48 -19.07
CA ASP A 128 12.15 2.57 -20.03
C ASP A 128 11.80 1.22 -19.40
N ALA A 129 12.67 0.68 -18.55
CA ALA A 129 12.43 -0.57 -17.85
C ALA A 129 11.24 -0.44 -16.87
N PHE A 130 11.11 0.71 -16.21
CA PHE A 130 9.98 1.00 -15.34
C PHE A 130 8.66 0.98 -16.11
N TYR A 131 8.56 1.68 -17.23
CA TYR A 131 7.34 1.71 -18.04
C TYR A 131 7.01 0.37 -18.69
N GLN A 132 8.00 -0.43 -19.07
CA GLN A 132 7.77 -1.83 -19.46
C GLN A 132 7.19 -2.66 -18.30
N GLY A 133 7.61 -2.40 -17.07
CA GLY A 133 7.04 -2.98 -15.87
C GLY A 133 5.56 -2.58 -15.68
N VAL A 134 5.25 -1.29 -15.88
CA VAL A 134 3.87 -0.77 -15.85
C VAL A 134 2.96 -1.50 -16.85
N GLU A 135 3.43 -1.75 -18.06
CA GLU A 135 2.65 -2.48 -19.08
C GLU A 135 2.40 -3.95 -18.71
N ARG A 136 3.34 -4.59 -18.01
CA ARG A 136 3.30 -6.03 -17.69
C ARG A 136 2.50 -6.37 -16.44
N ILE A 137 2.53 -5.50 -15.45
CA ILE A 137 2.08 -5.86 -14.09
C ILE A 137 0.60 -6.23 -14.02
N GLY A 138 -0.28 -5.63 -14.83
CA GLY A 138 -1.71 -6.00 -14.86
C GLY A 138 -1.93 -7.47 -15.22
N GLY A 139 -1.14 -7.99 -16.17
CA GLY A 139 -1.14 -9.41 -16.53
C GLY A 139 -0.63 -10.32 -15.41
N ILE A 140 0.39 -9.89 -14.67
CA ILE A 140 0.95 -10.62 -13.52
C ILE A 140 -0.10 -10.67 -12.40
N ILE A 141 -0.71 -9.56 -12.07
CA ILE A 141 -1.75 -9.47 -11.03
C ILE A 141 -2.92 -10.40 -11.33
N ARG A 142 -3.42 -10.43 -12.56
CA ARG A 142 -4.50 -11.32 -12.98
C ARG A 142 -4.18 -12.78 -12.67
N LYS A 143 -3.02 -13.26 -13.12
CA LYS A 143 -2.56 -14.64 -12.87
C LYS A 143 -2.34 -14.93 -11.39
N ALA A 144 -1.75 -13.99 -10.65
CA ALA A 144 -1.52 -14.12 -9.22
C ALA A 144 -2.85 -14.29 -8.44
N ARG A 145 -3.88 -13.51 -8.79
CA ARG A 145 -5.22 -13.62 -8.19
C ARG A 145 -5.86 -14.98 -8.42
N GLU A 146 -5.76 -15.52 -9.63
CA GLU A 146 -6.22 -16.88 -9.93
C GLU A 146 -5.43 -17.92 -9.12
N GLN A 147 -4.12 -17.78 -9.04
CA GLN A 147 -3.23 -18.69 -8.34
C GLN A 147 -3.52 -18.76 -6.84
N VAL A 148 -3.85 -17.66 -6.20
CA VAL A 148 -4.08 -17.61 -4.74
C VAL A 148 -5.49 -18.01 -4.33
N ALA A 149 -6.45 -18.14 -5.22
CA ALA A 149 -7.87 -18.32 -4.89
C ALA A 149 -8.15 -19.48 -3.93
N ALA A 150 -7.55 -20.65 -4.19
CA ALA A 150 -7.71 -21.81 -3.31
C ALA A 150 -7.03 -21.62 -1.94
N ARG A 151 -5.87 -20.97 -1.91
CA ARG A 151 -5.14 -20.67 -0.68
C ARG A 151 -5.89 -19.63 0.17
N ALA A 152 -6.50 -18.63 -0.46
CA ALA A 152 -7.32 -17.62 0.21
C ALA A 152 -8.53 -18.27 0.90
N THR A 153 -9.16 -19.27 0.27
CA THR A 153 -10.25 -20.03 0.90
C THR A 153 -9.76 -20.81 2.12
N ALA A 154 -8.61 -21.48 2.02
CA ALA A 154 -8.01 -22.21 3.13
C ALA A 154 -7.63 -21.26 4.29
N PHE A 155 -6.97 -20.14 3.98
CA PHE A 155 -6.66 -19.06 4.92
C PHE A 155 -7.92 -18.58 5.67
N ALA A 156 -8.98 -18.28 4.93
CA ALA A 156 -10.22 -17.81 5.52
C ALA A 156 -10.83 -18.80 6.51
N GLN A 157 -10.79 -20.11 6.20
CA GLN A 157 -11.29 -21.14 7.13
C GLN A 157 -10.41 -21.28 8.37
N GLU A 158 -9.10 -21.15 8.24
CA GLU A 158 -8.15 -21.25 9.35
C GLU A 158 -8.27 -20.05 10.30
N TYR A 159 -8.35 -18.83 9.75
CA TYR A 159 -8.23 -17.59 10.53
C TYR A 159 -9.56 -16.89 10.85
N LYS A 160 -10.71 -17.41 10.40
CA LYS A 160 -12.03 -16.78 10.60
C LYS A 160 -12.42 -16.51 12.06
N ASN A 161 -11.87 -17.25 13.01
CA ASN A 161 -12.16 -17.09 14.44
C ASN A 161 -11.05 -16.36 15.20
N ASP A 162 -10.00 -15.93 14.50
CA ASP A 162 -8.89 -15.24 15.15
C ASP A 162 -9.31 -13.82 15.57
N SER A 163 -8.85 -13.43 16.74
CA SER A 163 -9.02 -12.08 17.27
C SER A 163 -7.80 -11.19 17.03
N PHE A 164 -6.69 -11.77 16.60
CA PHE A 164 -5.44 -11.07 16.35
C PHE A 164 -4.65 -11.71 15.20
N LEU A 165 -4.17 -10.88 14.26
CA LEU A 165 -3.30 -11.29 13.16
C LEU A 165 -2.16 -10.28 12.96
N TYR A 166 -0.94 -10.78 12.77
CA TYR A 166 0.20 -9.95 12.36
C TYR A 166 0.32 -9.90 10.85
N THR A 167 0.67 -8.74 10.31
CA THR A 167 1.10 -8.60 8.91
C THR A 167 2.58 -8.22 8.88
N MET A 168 3.31 -8.70 7.89
CA MET A 168 4.75 -8.47 7.77
C MET A 168 5.15 -8.15 6.34
N GLY A 169 6.09 -7.23 6.16
CA GLY A 169 6.68 -6.86 4.88
C GLY A 169 7.82 -5.86 5.03
N SER A 170 8.48 -5.54 3.94
CA SER A 170 9.61 -4.60 3.89
C SER A 170 9.58 -3.68 2.68
N GLY A 171 10.46 -2.69 2.63
CA GLY A 171 10.62 -1.77 1.51
C GLY A 171 9.30 -1.16 1.04
N ALA A 172 9.13 -1.00 -0.26
CA ALA A 172 7.91 -0.46 -0.85
C ALA A 172 6.66 -1.30 -0.53
N SER A 173 6.81 -2.62 -0.34
CA SER A 173 5.71 -3.53 -0.05
C SER A 173 5.18 -3.42 1.39
N TRP A 174 5.97 -2.88 2.33
CA TRP A 174 5.50 -2.67 3.71
C TRP A 174 4.19 -1.90 3.77
N ALA A 175 3.98 -0.95 2.87
CA ALA A 175 2.72 -0.18 2.83
C ALA A 175 1.49 -1.04 2.57
N SER A 176 1.58 -2.13 1.79
CA SER A 176 0.45 -3.06 1.61
C SER A 176 0.20 -3.91 2.85
N ALA A 177 1.26 -4.36 3.55
CA ALA A 177 1.12 -5.04 4.83
C ALA A 177 0.49 -4.13 5.90
N TYR A 178 0.91 -2.86 5.94
CA TYR A 178 0.33 -1.86 6.84
C TYR A 178 -1.14 -1.59 6.54
N MET A 179 -1.49 -1.40 5.26
CA MET A 179 -2.87 -1.21 4.84
C MET A 179 -3.75 -2.42 5.19
N GLU A 180 -3.26 -3.63 4.97
CA GLU A 180 -3.97 -4.86 5.33
C GLU A 180 -4.26 -4.92 6.83
N SER A 181 -3.28 -4.57 7.66
CA SER A 181 -3.43 -4.50 9.11
C SER A 181 -4.50 -3.50 9.53
N ILE A 182 -4.34 -2.22 9.17
CA ILE A 182 -5.20 -1.17 9.73
C ILE A 182 -6.54 -1.01 9.02
N CYS A 183 -6.57 -1.09 7.68
CA CYS A 183 -7.80 -0.86 6.93
C CYS A 183 -8.65 -2.14 6.80
N ILE A 184 -8.03 -3.29 6.64
CA ILE A 184 -8.80 -4.52 6.44
C ILE A 184 -9.05 -5.23 7.76
N PHE A 185 -8.01 -5.65 8.46
CA PHE A 185 -8.21 -6.41 9.69
C PHE A 185 -8.88 -5.57 10.76
N MET A 186 -8.34 -4.40 11.11
CA MET A 186 -8.92 -3.58 12.18
C MET A 186 -10.20 -2.86 11.76
N GLU A 187 -10.21 -2.13 10.66
CA GLU A 187 -11.35 -1.31 10.25
C GLU A 187 -12.53 -2.15 9.75
N MET A 188 -12.26 -3.05 8.79
CA MET A 188 -13.32 -3.76 8.05
C MET A 188 -13.69 -5.10 8.69
N GLN A 189 -12.76 -5.79 9.35
CA GLN A 189 -13.01 -7.11 9.93
C GLN A 189 -13.04 -7.14 11.46
N TRP A 190 -12.67 -6.05 12.12
CA TRP A 190 -12.61 -5.91 13.58
C TRP A 190 -11.74 -6.98 14.25
N ILE A 191 -10.70 -7.39 13.54
CA ILE A 191 -9.61 -8.23 14.05
C ILE A 191 -8.50 -7.30 14.50
N HIS A 192 -8.01 -7.46 15.73
CA HIS A 192 -6.83 -6.72 16.17
C HIS A 192 -5.64 -7.09 15.29
N SER A 193 -4.80 -6.13 14.98
CA SER A 193 -3.65 -6.39 14.10
C SER A 193 -2.48 -5.48 14.42
N ALA A 194 -1.27 -5.94 14.13
CA ALA A 194 -0.08 -5.13 14.09
C ALA A 194 0.71 -5.45 12.82
N CYS A 195 1.18 -4.39 12.15
CA CYS A 195 2.09 -4.52 11.03
C CYS A 195 3.53 -4.44 11.53
N ILE A 196 4.33 -5.47 11.24
CA ILE A 196 5.73 -5.55 11.63
C ILE A 196 6.60 -5.39 10.37
N HIS A 197 7.50 -4.39 10.39
CA HIS A 197 8.53 -4.30 9.35
C HIS A 197 9.53 -5.45 9.54
N THR A 198 9.79 -6.25 8.50
CA THR A 198 10.63 -7.44 8.62
C THR A 198 12.05 -7.12 9.05
N GLY A 199 12.57 -5.95 8.67
CA GLY A 199 13.87 -5.46 9.15
C GLY A 199 13.92 -5.20 10.66
N GLU A 200 12.77 -4.95 11.29
CA GLU A 200 12.67 -4.69 12.74
C GLU A 200 12.25 -5.91 13.55
N TYR A 201 11.79 -6.97 12.88
CA TYR A 201 11.23 -8.14 13.54
C TYR A 201 12.14 -8.71 14.63
N PHE A 202 13.45 -8.79 14.40
CA PHE A 202 14.42 -9.31 15.36
C PHE A 202 14.89 -8.30 16.43
N HIS A 203 14.28 -7.12 16.48
CA HIS A 203 14.55 -6.11 17.50
C HIS A 203 13.48 -6.09 18.62
N GLY A 204 12.79 -7.21 18.82
CA GLY A 204 11.78 -7.39 19.86
C GLY A 204 10.54 -8.14 19.40
N PRO A 205 9.90 -7.77 18.28
CA PRO A 205 8.65 -8.40 17.85
C PRO A 205 8.70 -9.92 17.67
N PHE A 206 9.84 -10.52 17.39
CA PHE A 206 9.97 -11.98 17.27
C PHE A 206 9.63 -12.75 18.57
N GLU A 207 9.66 -12.10 19.73
CA GLU A 207 9.31 -12.68 21.03
C GLU A 207 7.80 -13.04 21.15
N VAL A 208 6.93 -12.46 20.31
CA VAL A 208 5.50 -12.84 20.27
C VAL A 208 5.23 -14.07 19.42
N THR A 209 6.26 -14.65 18.81
CA THR A 209 6.12 -15.81 17.93
C THR A 209 5.92 -17.08 18.73
N ASP A 210 4.78 -17.69 18.55
CA ASP A 210 4.46 -19.01 19.13
C ASP A 210 3.63 -19.85 18.14
N CYS A 211 3.16 -21.00 18.60
CA CYS A 211 2.37 -21.91 17.78
C CYS A 211 0.93 -21.45 17.52
N ASN A 212 0.44 -20.41 18.22
CA ASN A 212 -0.92 -19.92 18.14
C ASN A 212 -1.02 -18.60 17.35
N ALA A 213 0.03 -17.79 17.38
CA ALA A 213 0.08 -16.52 16.69
C ALA A 213 -0.07 -16.72 15.17
N GLY A 214 -0.97 -15.92 14.56
CA GLY A 214 -1.19 -15.93 13.12
C GLY A 214 -0.42 -14.81 12.43
N PHE A 215 0.27 -15.15 11.34
CA PHE A 215 1.08 -14.19 10.57
C PHE A 215 0.68 -14.22 9.08
N VAL A 216 0.63 -13.05 8.45
CA VAL A 216 0.57 -12.90 7.00
C VAL A 216 1.87 -12.23 6.57
N VAL A 217 2.69 -12.93 5.82
CA VAL A 217 4.05 -12.53 5.47
C VAL A 217 4.15 -12.27 3.97
N GLN A 218 4.55 -11.08 3.61
CA GLN A 218 4.94 -10.75 2.24
C GLN A 218 6.43 -11.02 2.07
N ILE A 219 6.78 -11.71 0.99
CA ILE A 219 8.16 -11.87 0.55
C ILE A 219 8.32 -11.07 -0.75
N ALA A 220 9.00 -9.95 -0.66
CA ALA A 220 9.24 -9.09 -1.80
C ALA A 220 10.14 -9.75 -2.85
N GLU A 221 10.04 -9.31 -4.09
CA GLU A 221 11.04 -9.58 -5.13
C GLU A 221 11.93 -8.35 -5.27
N GLY A 222 13.25 -8.53 -5.25
CA GLY A 222 14.22 -7.47 -5.34
C GLY A 222 15.12 -7.35 -4.10
N SER A 223 15.58 -6.15 -3.83
CA SER A 223 16.63 -5.87 -2.83
C SER A 223 16.24 -6.19 -1.38
N ASP A 224 14.97 -6.07 -1.04
CA ASP A 224 14.47 -6.27 0.33
C ASP A 224 14.18 -7.76 0.65
N ARG A 225 14.23 -8.64 -0.34
CA ARG A 225 13.83 -10.05 -0.22
C ARG A 225 14.49 -10.78 0.94
N GLU A 226 15.79 -10.60 1.17
CA GLU A 226 16.52 -11.30 2.24
C GLU A 226 16.01 -10.92 3.64
N LEU A 227 15.49 -9.71 3.84
CA LEU A 227 14.87 -9.31 5.11
C LEU A 227 13.63 -10.16 5.39
N ASP A 228 12.80 -10.34 4.38
CA ASP A 228 11.55 -11.09 4.47
C ASP A 228 11.83 -12.60 4.62
N GLU A 229 12.73 -13.15 3.81
CA GLU A 229 13.12 -14.56 3.89
C GLU A 229 13.75 -14.92 5.24
N ARG A 230 14.51 -14.00 5.84
CA ARG A 230 15.05 -14.20 7.19
C ARG A 230 13.93 -14.38 8.22
N CYS A 231 12.88 -13.58 8.13
CA CYS A 231 11.71 -13.71 8.99
C CYS A 231 10.97 -15.03 8.71
N LEU A 232 10.76 -15.37 7.43
CA LEU A 232 10.11 -16.62 7.05
C LEU A 232 10.86 -17.84 7.60
N ARG A 233 12.19 -17.90 7.50
CA ARG A 233 12.99 -18.99 8.07
C ARG A 233 12.81 -19.13 9.57
N PHE A 234 12.60 -18.03 10.29
CA PHE A 234 12.32 -18.07 11.72
C PHE A 234 10.90 -18.58 12.00
N LEU A 235 9.90 -18.08 11.29
CA LEU A 235 8.51 -18.52 11.41
C LEU A 235 8.36 -20.00 11.10
N GLN A 236 9.01 -20.52 10.07
CA GLN A 236 9.02 -21.95 9.72
C GLN A 236 9.54 -22.84 10.84
N LYS A 237 10.41 -22.31 11.69
CA LYS A 237 10.99 -23.06 12.81
C LYS A 237 10.15 -22.98 14.10
N TYR A 238 9.53 -21.82 14.36
CA TYR A 238 8.94 -21.52 15.66
C TYR A 238 7.44 -21.24 15.64
N ALA A 239 6.87 -20.85 14.50
CA ALA A 239 5.44 -20.67 14.30
C ALA A 239 4.80 -21.89 13.66
N LYS A 240 3.47 -22.01 13.74
CA LYS A 240 2.68 -23.03 13.02
C LYS A 240 1.66 -22.43 12.08
N ARG A 241 1.33 -21.17 12.26
CA ARG A 241 0.22 -20.49 11.61
C ARG A 241 0.75 -19.25 10.90
N PHE A 242 1.05 -19.38 9.61
CA PHE A 242 1.45 -18.26 8.78
C PHE A 242 1.03 -18.49 7.33
N GLU A 243 0.56 -17.45 6.69
CA GLU A 243 0.32 -17.36 5.25
C GLU A 243 1.46 -16.59 4.61
N VAL A 244 1.96 -17.08 3.47
CA VAL A 244 3.08 -16.45 2.75
C VAL A 244 2.61 -15.98 1.38
N LEU A 245 2.77 -14.71 1.11
CA LEU A 245 2.61 -14.12 -0.23
C LEU A 245 4.00 -13.86 -0.78
N ASP A 246 4.50 -14.71 -1.67
CA ASP A 246 5.81 -14.55 -2.30
C ASP A 246 5.67 -13.95 -3.69
N ALA A 247 6.18 -12.73 -3.87
CA ALA A 247 6.10 -12.00 -5.13
C ALA A 247 6.76 -12.74 -6.29
N LYS A 248 7.84 -13.48 -6.02
CA LYS A 248 8.53 -14.32 -7.00
C LYS A 248 7.64 -15.47 -7.50
N GLU A 249 7.03 -16.20 -6.57
CA GLU A 249 6.09 -17.28 -6.90
C GLU A 249 4.87 -16.76 -7.66
N LEU A 250 4.45 -15.52 -7.37
CA LEU A 250 3.33 -14.83 -8.02
C LEU A 250 3.71 -14.19 -9.36
N GLY A 251 4.95 -14.39 -9.84
CA GLY A 251 5.39 -14.06 -11.19
C GLY A 251 6.06 -12.70 -11.35
N LEU A 252 6.36 -11.98 -10.25
CA LEU A 252 6.93 -10.64 -10.32
C LEU A 252 8.34 -10.62 -10.91
N SER A 253 9.12 -11.69 -10.82
CA SER A 253 10.47 -11.82 -11.42
C SER A 253 10.50 -11.67 -12.95
N THR A 254 9.35 -11.56 -13.60
CA THR A 254 9.26 -11.27 -15.05
C THR A 254 9.42 -9.77 -15.35
N ILE A 255 9.39 -8.91 -14.34
CA ILE A 255 9.75 -7.49 -14.42
C ILE A 255 11.27 -7.36 -14.31
N ASP A 256 11.81 -6.35 -14.97
CA ASP A 256 13.26 -6.10 -14.97
C ASP A 256 13.78 -5.93 -13.54
N PRO A 257 14.87 -6.61 -13.16
CA PRO A 257 15.42 -6.56 -11.81
C PRO A 257 15.80 -5.15 -11.32
N SER A 258 16.11 -4.22 -12.23
CA SER A 258 16.45 -2.85 -11.87
C SER A 258 15.29 -2.03 -11.32
N VAL A 259 14.04 -2.49 -11.52
CA VAL A 259 12.82 -1.76 -11.14
C VAL A 259 11.80 -2.60 -10.38
N VAL A 260 12.03 -3.91 -10.25
CA VAL A 260 11.07 -4.87 -9.68
C VAL A 260 10.64 -4.51 -8.25
N ASP A 261 11.53 -3.94 -7.46
CA ASP A 261 11.26 -3.49 -6.09
C ASP A 261 9.99 -2.63 -5.98
N TYR A 262 9.76 -1.76 -6.96
CA TYR A 262 8.67 -0.78 -6.95
C TYR A 262 7.31 -1.38 -7.32
N PHE A 263 7.27 -2.61 -7.82
CA PHE A 263 6.03 -3.28 -8.23
C PHE A 263 5.47 -4.25 -7.17
N ASN A 264 6.23 -4.56 -6.12
CA ASN A 264 5.79 -5.44 -5.04
C ASN A 264 4.50 -4.96 -4.38
N HIS A 265 4.41 -3.66 -4.06
CA HIS A 265 3.22 -3.09 -3.44
C HIS A 265 1.98 -3.27 -4.32
N SER A 266 2.11 -2.98 -5.62
CA SER A 266 1.00 -3.13 -6.56
C SER A 266 0.53 -4.57 -6.67
N LEU A 267 1.45 -5.54 -6.70
CA LEU A 267 1.09 -6.95 -6.69
C LEU A 267 0.31 -7.33 -5.43
N PHE A 268 0.87 -7.07 -4.25
CA PHE A 268 0.25 -7.49 -2.98
C PHE A 268 -1.07 -6.77 -2.73
N ASN A 269 -1.15 -5.46 -3.02
CA ASN A 269 -2.36 -4.66 -2.86
C ASN A 269 -3.53 -5.18 -3.70
N ASN A 270 -3.24 -5.86 -4.82
CA ASN A 270 -4.24 -6.44 -5.71
C ASN A 270 -4.48 -7.94 -5.49
N VAL A 271 -3.60 -8.62 -4.75
CA VAL A 271 -3.78 -10.03 -4.34
C VAL A 271 -4.59 -10.14 -3.05
N TYR A 272 -4.34 -9.30 -2.08
CA TYR A 272 -5.07 -9.27 -0.79
C TYR A 272 -6.60 -9.24 -0.93
N PRO A 273 -7.22 -8.53 -1.88
CA PRO A 273 -8.67 -8.55 -2.03
C PRO A 273 -9.29 -9.94 -2.18
N ILE A 274 -8.55 -10.91 -2.73
CA ILE A 274 -9.03 -12.30 -2.84
C ILE A 274 -9.10 -12.95 -1.44
N TYR A 275 -8.09 -12.74 -0.61
CA TYR A 275 -8.07 -13.18 0.79
C TYR A 275 -9.13 -12.49 1.63
N ASN A 276 -9.30 -11.20 1.43
CA ASN A 276 -10.22 -10.35 2.19
C ASN A 276 -11.68 -10.72 1.91
N ALA A 277 -12.01 -10.98 0.65
CA ALA A 277 -13.34 -11.45 0.26
C ALA A 277 -13.65 -12.83 0.89
N ALA A 278 -12.71 -13.77 0.79
CA ALA A 278 -12.86 -15.10 1.37
C ALA A 278 -13.00 -15.05 2.91
N LEU A 279 -12.19 -14.21 3.58
CA LEU A 279 -12.24 -14.05 5.04
C LEU A 279 -13.56 -13.41 5.47
N ALA A 280 -14.02 -12.35 4.79
CA ALA A 280 -15.30 -11.69 5.08
C ALA A 280 -16.49 -12.65 4.93
N GLU A 281 -16.47 -13.48 3.90
CA GLU A 281 -17.49 -14.53 3.68
C GLU A 281 -17.46 -15.58 4.81
N ALA A 282 -16.28 -16.14 5.11
CA ALA A 282 -16.13 -17.16 6.16
C ALA A 282 -16.51 -16.64 7.55
N ARG A 283 -16.31 -15.36 7.82
CA ARG A 283 -16.68 -14.69 9.07
C ARG A 283 -18.14 -14.22 9.10
N GLN A 284 -18.84 -14.25 7.96
CA GLN A 284 -20.14 -13.59 7.79
C GLN A 284 -20.11 -12.11 8.21
N HIS A 285 -18.97 -11.44 7.94
CA HIS A 285 -18.72 -10.07 8.30
C HIS A 285 -18.30 -9.26 7.06
N PRO A 286 -19.28 -8.67 6.34
CA PRO A 286 -19.01 -7.94 5.10
C PRO A 286 -17.97 -6.84 5.24
N LEU A 287 -17.11 -6.67 4.26
CA LEU A 287 -16.08 -5.62 4.23
C LEU A 287 -16.64 -4.18 4.32
N SER A 288 -17.93 -3.99 4.02
CA SER A 288 -18.63 -2.71 4.18
C SER A 288 -19.09 -2.41 5.60
N THR A 289 -18.94 -3.36 6.54
CA THR A 289 -19.40 -3.18 7.92
C THR A 289 -18.57 -2.13 8.64
N ARG A 290 -19.24 -1.15 9.23
CA ARG A 290 -18.60 -0.08 10.03
C ARG A 290 -19.32 0.03 11.37
N ARG A 291 -18.55 0.31 12.45
CA ARG A 291 -19.09 0.55 13.78
C ARG A 291 -19.32 2.05 14.02
N TYR A 292 -18.31 2.85 13.71
CA TYR A 292 -18.28 4.28 14.00
C TYR A 292 -18.11 5.12 12.73
N MET A 293 -17.22 4.71 11.80
CA MET A 293 -16.90 5.46 10.58
C MET A 293 -18.19 5.82 9.81
N TRP A 294 -18.36 7.09 9.51
CA TRP A 294 -19.53 7.70 8.87
C TRP A 294 -20.86 7.58 9.64
N LYS A 295 -20.84 7.15 10.91
CA LYS A 295 -22.05 6.98 11.75
C LYS A 295 -22.07 7.89 12.95
N VAL A 296 -20.93 8.36 13.39
CA VAL A 296 -20.77 9.26 14.54
C VAL A 296 -19.83 10.39 14.16
N GLU A 297 -19.88 11.48 14.91
CA GLU A 297 -18.90 12.56 14.81
C GLU A 297 -17.60 12.15 15.53
N TYR A 298 -16.43 12.42 14.90
CA TYR A 298 -15.11 12.13 15.46
C TYR A 298 -14.05 13.10 14.96
#